data_fed425f15cc9b9a0e6623ab4736933a0
#
_entry.id   fed425f15cc9b9a0e6623ab4736933a0
#
_cell.length_a   1.000
_cell.length_b   1.000
_cell.length_c   1.000
_cell.angle_alpha   90.00
_cell.angle_beta   90.00
_cell.angle_gamma   90.00
#
_symmetry.space_group_name_H-M   'P 1'
#
loop_
_entity.id
_entity.type
_entity.pdbx_description
1 polymer ?
#
loop_
_entity_poly.entity_id
_entity_poly.type
_entity_poly.pdbx_seq_one_letter_code
_entity_poly.pdbx_strand_id
1 'polypeptide(L)'
;MLPGLPFANIAHLGWAVRDIEQTVKNFEDMGLGPWRRYILGEADGGHDFEMREYEGGMDNRCKVALAKWGTIVIELFEPISFPLVEKFLESHGEGIWHFGYSVSREQFESTLAEMNEKGIGIIGRSQYKNGVRMAFLDPSKTGGIVFQLHDCPPEMEDYFDTMGIMV
;
A
#
# COMPACT_ATOMS: atom_id res chain seq x y z
N MET A 1 22.14 -5.94 14.71
CA MET A 1 20.82 -5.36 14.42
C MET A 1 21.00 -3.86 14.37
N LEU A 2 20.81 -3.22 13.24
CA LEU A 2 20.88 -1.75 13.15
C LEU A 2 19.71 -1.20 13.96
N PRO A 3 19.93 -0.32 14.92
CA PRO A 3 18.86 0.22 15.75
C PRO A 3 17.95 1.09 14.89
N GLY A 4 16.68 0.79 14.87
CA GLY A 4 15.61 1.72 14.54
C GLY A 4 15.10 1.76 13.11
N LEU A 5 15.37 0.79 12.24
CA LEU A 5 14.70 0.77 10.95
C LEU A 5 13.31 0.10 11.07
N PRO A 6 12.24 0.77 10.63
CA PRO A 6 10.86 0.24 10.71
C PRO A 6 10.61 -0.94 9.74
N PHE A 7 11.61 -1.33 8.98
CA PHE A 7 11.54 -2.39 7.97
C PHE A 7 11.76 -3.81 8.53
N ALA A 8 11.48 -4.03 9.80
CA ALA A 8 11.67 -5.35 10.41
C ALA A 8 10.68 -6.39 9.88
N ASN A 9 9.47 -5.98 9.54
CA ASN A 9 8.41 -6.87 9.08
C ASN A 9 7.69 -6.26 7.88
N ILE A 10 7.59 -7.03 6.80
CA ILE A 10 6.72 -6.70 5.68
C ILE A 10 5.27 -6.92 6.15
N ALA A 11 4.45 -5.88 6.09
CA ALA A 11 3.03 -5.95 6.44
C ALA A 11 2.22 -6.53 5.27
N HIS A 12 2.51 -6.10 4.05
CA HIS A 12 1.85 -6.58 2.83
C HIS A 12 2.74 -6.49 1.59
N LEU A 13 2.32 -7.23 0.57
CA LEU A 13 2.86 -7.15 -0.78
C LEU A 13 1.82 -6.51 -1.69
N GLY A 14 2.14 -5.36 -2.26
CA GLY A 14 1.32 -4.71 -3.28
C GLY A 14 1.61 -5.26 -4.67
N TRP A 15 0.59 -5.73 -5.36
CA TRP A 15 0.69 -6.38 -6.65
C TRP A 15 -0.16 -5.63 -7.67
N ALA A 16 0.46 -5.03 -8.68
CA ALA A 16 -0.23 -4.31 -9.74
C ALA A 16 -0.77 -5.29 -10.79
N VAL A 17 -2.05 -5.16 -11.11
CA VAL A 17 -2.75 -6.00 -12.09
C VAL A 17 -3.60 -5.14 -13.03
N ARG A 18 -3.91 -5.66 -14.22
CA ARG A 18 -4.74 -4.97 -15.22
C ARG A 18 -6.23 -5.34 -15.11
N ASP A 19 -6.51 -6.52 -14.57
CA ASP A 19 -7.87 -7.04 -14.35
C ASP A 19 -7.90 -7.76 -13.00
N ILE A 20 -8.39 -7.06 -11.99
CA ILE A 20 -8.41 -7.55 -10.62
C ILE A 20 -9.41 -8.70 -10.45
N GLU A 21 -10.54 -8.66 -11.15
CA GLU A 21 -11.56 -9.70 -11.03
C GLU A 21 -11.07 -11.03 -11.64
N GLN A 22 -10.41 -10.96 -12.80
CA GLN A 22 -9.83 -12.16 -13.40
C GLN A 22 -8.67 -12.69 -12.55
N THR A 23 -7.84 -11.80 -12.01
CA THR A 23 -6.70 -12.20 -11.16
C THR A 23 -7.19 -12.85 -9.87
N VAL A 24 -8.19 -12.26 -9.21
CA VAL A 24 -8.81 -12.84 -8.01
C VAL A 24 -9.39 -14.21 -8.30
N LYS A 25 -10.14 -14.32 -9.40
CA LYS A 25 -10.71 -15.61 -9.81
C LYS A 25 -9.62 -16.67 -10.01
N ASN A 26 -8.54 -16.33 -10.68
CA ASN A 26 -7.42 -17.26 -10.89
C ASN A 26 -6.81 -17.73 -9.57
N PHE A 27 -6.65 -16.81 -8.61
CA PHE A 27 -6.13 -17.16 -7.28
C PHE A 27 -7.13 -18.01 -6.48
N GLU A 28 -8.43 -17.73 -6.56
CA GLU A 28 -9.46 -18.56 -5.93
C GLU A 28 -9.47 -19.97 -6.51
N ASP A 29 -9.32 -20.12 -7.82
CA ASP A 29 -9.19 -21.43 -8.50
C ASP A 29 -7.92 -22.20 -8.04
N MET A 30 -6.89 -21.49 -7.56
CA MET A 30 -5.70 -22.07 -6.93
C MET A 30 -5.87 -22.34 -5.42
N GLY A 31 -7.02 -22.01 -4.85
CA GLY A 31 -7.29 -22.17 -3.41
C GLY A 31 -6.80 -21.01 -2.54
N LEU A 32 -6.54 -19.85 -3.14
CA LEU A 32 -6.07 -18.65 -2.44
C LEU A 32 -7.23 -17.68 -2.21
N GLY A 33 -7.47 -17.32 -0.97
CA GLY A 33 -8.56 -16.45 -0.54
C GLY A 33 -9.04 -16.82 0.86
N PRO A 34 -10.15 -16.27 1.35
CA PRO A 34 -11.06 -15.37 0.64
C PRO A 34 -10.48 -13.98 0.39
N TRP A 35 -11.01 -13.28 -0.63
CA TRP A 35 -10.61 -11.93 -1.00
C TRP A 35 -11.64 -10.90 -0.53
N ARG A 36 -11.15 -9.80 0.04
CA ARG A 36 -11.95 -8.60 0.32
C ARG A 36 -11.66 -7.54 -0.72
N ARG A 37 -12.69 -6.85 -1.20
CA ARG A 37 -12.60 -5.87 -2.27
C ARG A 37 -13.09 -4.51 -1.79
N TYR A 38 -12.42 -3.45 -2.20
CA TYR A 38 -12.84 -2.06 -1.99
C TYR A 38 -12.24 -1.16 -3.07
N ILE A 39 -12.69 0.10 -3.12
CA ILE A 39 -12.12 1.12 -3.97
C ILE A 39 -11.35 2.09 -3.07
N LEU A 40 -10.05 2.14 -3.25
CA LEU A 40 -9.19 3.11 -2.57
C LEU A 40 -9.42 4.49 -3.22
N GLY A 41 -9.52 5.54 -2.39
CA GLY A 41 -9.69 6.92 -2.84
C GLY A 41 -11.13 7.33 -3.18
N GLU A 42 -12.13 6.46 -3.01
CA GLU A 42 -13.55 6.81 -3.13
C GLU A 42 -14.25 6.87 -1.77
N ALA A 43 -15.09 7.92 -1.58
CA ALA A 43 -15.82 8.14 -0.33
C ALA A 43 -16.87 7.05 -0.05
N ASP A 44 -17.36 6.36 -1.09
CA ASP A 44 -18.48 5.41 -1.01
C ASP A 44 -18.04 3.94 -0.85
N GLY A 45 -16.75 3.66 -0.79
CA GLY A 45 -16.22 2.29 -0.67
C GLY A 45 -16.43 1.64 0.71
N GLY A 46 -17.30 2.17 1.54
CA GLY A 46 -17.54 1.70 2.90
C GLY A 46 -16.45 2.08 3.91
N HIS A 47 -15.47 2.84 3.45
CA HIS A 47 -14.37 3.36 4.24
C HIS A 47 -14.21 4.84 3.92
N ASP A 48 -14.12 5.68 4.93
CA ASP A 48 -13.91 7.13 4.82
C ASP A 48 -12.49 7.47 4.29
N PHE A 49 -12.09 6.82 3.19
CA PHE A 49 -10.82 7.11 2.52
C PHE A 49 -11.03 8.27 1.54
N GLU A 50 -10.82 9.48 2.02
CA GLU A 50 -10.62 10.63 1.15
C GLU A 50 -9.14 10.97 1.14
N MET A 51 -8.55 10.92 -0.05
CA MET A 51 -7.18 11.36 -0.22
C MET A 51 -7.11 12.88 -0.04
N ARG A 52 -6.26 13.35 0.87
CA ARG A 52 -5.84 14.73 0.87
C ARG A 52 -4.67 14.86 -0.08
N GLU A 53 -4.77 15.82 -0.98
CA GLU A 53 -3.68 16.15 -1.90
C GLU A 53 -2.41 16.47 -1.13
N TYR A 54 -1.33 15.90 -1.61
CA TYR A 54 0.02 16.30 -1.30
C TYR A 54 0.60 17.15 -2.41
N GLU A 55 1.78 17.70 -2.17
CA GLU A 55 2.56 18.33 -3.22
C GLU A 55 2.60 17.45 -4.46
N GLY A 56 1.99 17.93 -5.55
CA GLY A 56 1.87 17.20 -6.80
C GLY A 56 0.49 16.63 -7.13
N GLY A 57 -0.50 16.75 -6.22
CA GLY A 57 -1.91 16.42 -6.53
C GLY A 57 -2.09 15.00 -7.07
N MET A 58 -1.46 14.01 -6.45
CA MET A 58 -1.50 12.65 -6.95
C MET A 58 -2.83 11.98 -6.61
N ASP A 59 -3.62 11.67 -7.62
CA ASP A 59 -4.75 10.76 -7.51
C ASP A 59 -4.22 9.34 -7.27
N ASN A 60 -4.84 8.58 -6.37
CA ASN A 60 -4.49 7.20 -6.09
C ASN A 60 -5.72 6.29 -6.06
N ARG A 61 -6.74 6.62 -6.84
CA ARG A 61 -7.91 5.76 -6.93
C ARG A 61 -7.57 4.44 -7.61
N CYS A 62 -7.89 3.36 -6.95
CA CYS A 62 -7.74 2.03 -7.51
C CYS A 62 -8.75 1.05 -6.92
N LYS A 63 -9.07 0.02 -7.68
CA LYS A 63 -9.70 -1.15 -7.12
C LYS A 63 -8.65 -1.94 -6.35
N VAL A 64 -9.02 -2.41 -5.18
CA VAL A 64 -8.14 -3.18 -4.30
C VAL A 64 -8.81 -4.49 -3.91
N ALA A 65 -8.03 -5.55 -3.90
CA ALA A 65 -8.44 -6.82 -3.32
C ALA A 65 -7.37 -7.32 -2.37
N LEU A 66 -7.78 -7.70 -1.16
CA LEU A 66 -6.92 -8.16 -0.08
C LEU A 66 -7.18 -9.62 0.24
N ALA A 67 -6.13 -10.39 0.40
CA ALA A 67 -6.18 -11.73 0.98
C ALA A 67 -4.98 -11.99 1.88
N LYS A 68 -5.18 -12.79 2.91
CA LYS A 68 -4.10 -13.26 3.77
C LYS A 68 -3.53 -14.55 3.21
N TRP A 69 -2.22 -14.57 3.02
CA TRP A 69 -1.47 -15.71 2.50
C TRP A 69 -0.43 -16.17 3.52
N GLY A 70 -0.83 -17.11 4.37
CA GLY A 70 -0.04 -17.45 5.56
C GLY A 70 0.03 -16.27 6.51
N THR A 71 1.22 -15.70 6.69
CA THR A 71 1.46 -14.51 7.53
C THR A 71 1.56 -13.21 6.72
N ILE A 72 1.46 -13.27 5.40
CA ILE A 72 1.62 -12.10 4.53
C ILE A 72 0.24 -11.72 3.98
N VAL A 73 -0.03 -10.42 3.94
CA VAL A 73 -1.17 -9.87 3.22
C VAL A 73 -0.75 -9.61 1.77
N ILE A 74 -1.54 -10.07 0.83
CA ILE A 74 -1.45 -9.73 -0.58
C ILE A 74 -2.48 -8.66 -0.88
N GLU A 75 -2.04 -7.60 -1.50
CA GLU A 75 -2.87 -6.47 -1.88
C GLU A 75 -2.78 -6.27 -3.40
N LEU A 76 -3.83 -6.64 -4.12
CA LEU A 76 -3.93 -6.42 -5.56
C LEU A 76 -4.41 -5.00 -5.85
N PHE A 77 -3.80 -4.34 -6.84
CA PHE A 77 -4.14 -3.01 -7.30
C PHE A 77 -4.45 -3.01 -8.78
N GLU A 78 -5.69 -2.64 -9.15
CA GLU A 78 -6.05 -2.25 -10.51
C GLU A 78 -6.28 -0.74 -10.53
N PRO A 79 -5.43 0.07 -11.21
CA PRO A 79 -5.56 1.52 -11.17
C PRO A 79 -6.84 1.98 -11.87
N ILE A 80 -7.55 2.95 -11.26
CA ILE A 80 -8.61 3.73 -11.87
C ILE A 80 -8.03 5.08 -12.30
N SER A 81 -7.23 5.68 -11.40
CA SER A 81 -6.47 6.90 -11.61
C SER A 81 -5.35 6.94 -10.57
N PHE A 82 -4.31 6.14 -10.78
CA PHE A 82 -3.17 6.06 -9.87
C PHE A 82 -1.85 6.03 -10.66
N PRO A 83 -1.27 7.21 -10.95
CA PRO A 83 -0.13 7.33 -11.85
C PRO A 83 1.08 6.47 -11.51
N LEU A 84 1.35 6.21 -10.22
CA LEU A 84 2.47 5.33 -9.84
C LEU A 84 2.26 3.89 -10.28
N VAL A 85 1.04 3.36 -10.11
CA VAL A 85 0.70 1.99 -10.52
C VAL A 85 0.58 1.89 -12.04
N GLU A 86 -0.02 2.90 -12.69
CA GLU A 86 -0.12 2.98 -14.15
C GLU A 86 1.25 2.94 -14.81
N LYS A 87 2.18 3.78 -14.32
CA LYS A 87 3.56 3.83 -14.81
C LYS A 87 4.30 2.51 -14.59
N PHE A 88 4.07 1.84 -13.45
CA PHE A 88 4.65 0.54 -13.20
C PHE A 88 4.13 -0.50 -14.20
N LEU A 89 2.81 -0.58 -14.41
CA LEU A 89 2.19 -1.49 -15.36
C LEU A 89 2.66 -1.26 -16.81
N GLU A 90 2.90 -0.01 -17.20
CA GLU A 90 3.42 0.35 -18.52
C GLU A 90 4.87 -0.11 -18.72
N SER A 91 5.71 0.08 -17.70
CA SER A 91 7.15 -0.15 -17.82
C SER A 91 7.59 -1.58 -17.46
N HIS A 92 6.85 -2.28 -16.60
CA HIS A 92 7.22 -3.59 -16.07
C HIS A 92 6.17 -4.68 -16.36
N GLY A 93 4.92 -4.30 -16.65
CA GLY A 93 3.81 -5.23 -16.70
C GLY A 93 3.22 -5.52 -15.31
N GLU A 94 2.44 -6.59 -15.21
CA GLU A 94 1.84 -7.02 -13.95
C GLU A 94 2.87 -7.66 -13.01
N GLY A 95 2.74 -7.43 -11.71
CA GLY A 95 3.64 -8.00 -10.72
C GLY A 95 3.72 -7.22 -9.42
N ILE A 96 4.58 -7.67 -8.51
CA ILE A 96 4.82 -7.00 -7.24
C ILE A 96 5.49 -5.66 -7.50
N TRP A 97 4.84 -4.57 -7.09
CA TRP A 97 5.35 -3.22 -7.29
C TRP A 97 5.80 -2.54 -5.99
N HIS A 98 5.25 -2.96 -4.82
CA HIS A 98 5.72 -2.44 -3.54
C HIS A 98 5.69 -3.47 -2.41
N PHE A 99 6.51 -3.18 -1.40
CA PHE A 99 6.45 -3.78 -0.08
C PHE A 99 5.91 -2.75 0.91
N GLY A 100 4.84 -3.10 1.63
CA GLY A 100 4.25 -2.26 2.66
C GLY A 100 4.83 -2.53 4.04
N TYR A 101 5.10 -1.45 4.77
CA TYR A 101 5.62 -1.48 6.12
C TYR A 101 4.78 -0.59 7.02
N SER A 102 4.34 -1.15 8.15
CA SER A 102 3.70 -0.36 9.20
C SER A 102 4.75 0.33 10.04
N VAL A 103 4.53 1.60 10.33
CA VAL A 103 5.34 2.39 11.26
C VAL A 103 4.42 3.02 12.30
N SER A 104 4.94 3.25 13.51
CA SER A 104 4.13 3.94 14.51
C SER A 104 3.84 5.38 14.08
N ARG A 105 2.71 5.91 14.54
CA ARG A 105 2.26 7.25 14.19
C ARG A 105 3.27 8.34 14.57
N GLU A 106 3.96 8.15 15.69
CA GLU A 106 5.00 9.05 16.19
C GLU A 106 6.27 9.00 15.32
N GLN A 107 6.53 7.85 14.72
CA GLN A 107 7.76 7.63 13.93
C GLN A 107 7.58 7.93 12.44
N PHE A 108 6.36 8.08 11.94
CA PHE A 108 6.11 8.21 10.50
C PHE A 108 6.92 9.34 9.86
N GLU A 109 6.80 10.57 10.37
CA GLU A 109 7.51 11.72 9.80
C GLU A 109 9.03 11.64 10.01
N SER A 110 9.48 11.18 11.18
CA SER A 110 10.92 11.03 11.44
C SER A 110 11.55 9.96 10.57
N THR A 111 10.82 8.88 10.28
CA THR A 111 11.27 7.84 9.35
C THR A 111 11.42 8.38 7.93
N LEU A 112 10.44 9.16 7.46
CA LEU A 112 10.52 9.78 6.13
C LEU A 112 11.70 10.76 6.04
N ALA A 113 11.92 11.56 7.07
CA ALA A 113 13.06 12.46 7.14
C ALA A 113 14.40 11.70 7.09
N GLU A 114 14.52 10.61 7.84
CA GLU A 114 15.71 9.75 7.83
C GLU A 114 15.96 9.13 6.45
N MET A 115 14.90 8.68 5.76
CA MET A 115 15.04 8.15 4.39
C MET A 115 15.55 9.24 3.44
N ASN A 116 14.99 10.44 3.53
CA ASN A 116 15.41 11.57 2.71
C ASN A 116 16.88 11.96 2.97
N GLU A 117 17.35 11.97 4.23
CA GLU A 117 18.77 12.21 4.58
C GLU A 117 19.69 11.13 3.97
N LYS A 118 19.22 9.90 3.83
CA LYS A 118 19.93 8.82 3.13
C LYS A 118 19.82 8.92 1.60
N GLY A 119 19.15 9.96 1.10
CA GLY A 119 18.94 10.20 -0.33
C GLY A 119 17.94 9.25 -0.97
N ILE A 120 17.00 8.72 -0.16
CA ILE A 120 15.84 7.97 -0.64
C ILE A 120 14.65 8.94 -0.58
N GLY A 121 14.29 9.50 -1.74
CA GLY A 121 13.20 10.47 -1.87
C GLY A 121 11.82 9.85 -1.66
N ILE A 122 10.82 10.71 -1.55
CA ILE A 122 9.41 10.33 -1.51
C ILE A 122 8.83 10.64 -2.89
N ILE A 123 8.21 9.65 -3.53
CA ILE A 123 7.58 9.78 -4.86
C ILE A 123 6.06 9.98 -4.79
N GLY A 124 5.47 9.76 -3.62
CA GLY A 124 4.06 9.99 -3.39
C GLY A 124 3.72 9.90 -1.91
N ARG A 125 2.72 10.65 -1.50
CA ARG A 125 2.18 10.63 -0.14
C ARG A 125 0.67 10.79 -0.20
N SER A 126 -0.03 10.24 0.78
CA SER A 126 -1.46 10.47 0.98
C SER A 126 -1.81 10.46 2.47
N GLN A 127 -2.85 11.20 2.79
CA GLN A 127 -3.47 11.16 4.10
C GLN A 127 -4.98 11.05 3.89
N TYR A 128 -5.58 10.09 4.54
CA TYR A 128 -6.99 9.78 4.42
C TYR A 128 -7.80 10.43 5.55
N LYS A 129 -9.11 10.59 5.34
CA LYS A 129 -10.02 11.19 6.36
C LYS A 129 -10.00 10.44 7.68
N ASN A 130 -9.88 9.13 7.64
CA ASN A 130 -9.76 8.26 8.82
C ASN A 130 -8.41 8.39 9.53
N GLY A 131 -7.51 9.25 9.04
CA GLY A 131 -6.23 9.53 9.65
C GLY A 131 -5.09 8.58 9.23
N VAL A 132 -5.33 7.57 8.40
CA VAL A 132 -4.26 6.75 7.81
C VAL A 132 -3.37 7.63 6.93
N ARG A 133 -2.07 7.48 7.05
CA ARG A 133 -1.07 8.13 6.19
C ARG A 133 -0.27 7.08 5.45
N MET A 134 0.07 7.37 4.20
CA MET A 134 0.91 6.54 3.35
C MET A 134 1.99 7.40 2.69
N ALA A 135 3.15 6.80 2.45
CA ALA A 135 4.22 7.38 1.66
C ALA A 135 4.91 6.29 0.84
N PHE A 136 5.23 6.61 -0.41
CA PHE A 136 5.93 5.73 -1.33
C PHE A 136 7.32 6.29 -1.55
N LEU A 137 8.35 5.46 -1.31
CA LEU A 137 9.75 5.84 -1.44
C LEU A 137 10.26 5.58 -2.86
N ASP A 138 11.21 6.43 -3.29
CA ASP A 138 11.86 6.31 -4.59
C ASP A 138 12.57 4.96 -4.76
N PRO A 139 12.18 4.15 -5.76
CA PRO A 139 12.74 2.82 -5.97
C PRO A 139 14.14 2.82 -6.61
N SER A 140 14.71 3.96 -6.97
CA SER A 140 15.99 4.05 -7.67
C SER A 140 17.16 3.41 -6.92
N LYS A 141 17.08 3.37 -5.58
CA LYS A 141 18.10 2.76 -4.71
C LYS A 141 17.72 1.39 -4.15
N THR A 142 16.53 0.90 -4.45
CA THR A 142 15.96 -0.34 -3.89
C THR A 142 15.77 -1.43 -4.94
N GLY A 143 16.48 -1.32 -6.07
CA GLY A 143 16.39 -2.31 -7.14
C GLY A 143 15.07 -2.28 -7.91
N GLY A 144 14.38 -1.16 -7.91
CA GLY A 144 13.12 -0.97 -8.63
C GLY A 144 11.86 -1.31 -7.82
N ILE A 145 12.00 -1.82 -6.60
CA ILE A 145 10.86 -2.10 -5.70
C ILE A 145 10.54 -0.84 -4.89
N VAL A 146 9.29 -0.42 -4.93
CA VAL A 146 8.78 0.67 -4.10
C VAL A 146 8.63 0.19 -2.66
N PHE A 147 9.03 0.99 -1.71
CA PHE A 147 8.73 0.78 -0.29
C PHE A 147 7.60 1.73 0.10
N GLN A 148 6.50 1.17 0.56
CA GLN A 148 5.40 1.94 1.11
C GLN A 148 5.49 1.93 2.63
N LEU A 149 5.49 3.11 3.22
CA LEU A 149 5.30 3.27 4.66
C LEU A 149 3.84 3.67 4.91
N HIS A 150 3.23 3.09 5.91
CA HIS A 150 1.91 3.52 6.35
C HIS A 150 1.84 3.56 7.87
N ASP A 151 1.07 4.49 8.39
CA ASP A 151 0.61 4.47 9.76
C ASP A 151 -0.91 4.35 9.81
N CYS A 152 -1.38 3.58 10.76
CA CYS A 152 -2.81 3.46 11.05
C CYS A 152 -3.09 4.06 12.42
N PRO A 153 -4.16 4.86 12.58
CA PRO A 153 -4.65 5.21 13.89
C PRO A 153 -5.05 3.96 14.68
N PRO A 154 -4.91 3.94 16.02
CA PRO A 154 -5.26 2.79 16.84
C PRO A 154 -6.68 2.26 16.61
N GLU A 155 -7.62 3.16 16.30
CA GLU A 155 -9.01 2.82 15.99
C GLU A 155 -9.15 2.00 14.69
N MET A 156 -8.14 2.08 13.82
CA MET A 156 -8.12 1.36 12.55
C MET A 156 -7.34 0.05 12.62
N GLU A 157 -6.50 -0.14 13.65
CA GLU A 157 -5.80 -1.42 13.88
C GLU A 157 -6.81 -2.54 14.10
N ASP A 158 -7.81 -2.33 14.98
CA ASP A 158 -8.91 -3.27 15.20
C ASP A 158 -9.72 -3.54 13.91
N TYR A 159 -9.85 -2.54 13.07
CA TYR A 159 -10.55 -2.68 11.79
C TYR A 159 -9.81 -3.61 10.82
N PHE A 160 -8.51 -3.46 10.68
CA PHE A 160 -7.69 -4.37 9.86
C PHE A 160 -7.60 -5.76 10.49
N ASP A 161 -7.56 -5.87 11.82
CA ASP A 161 -7.59 -7.13 12.55
C ASP A 161 -8.92 -7.88 12.35
N THR A 162 -10.07 -7.18 12.47
CA THR A 162 -11.40 -7.77 12.19
C THR A 162 -11.55 -8.18 10.72
N MET A 163 -10.79 -7.55 9.82
CA MET A 163 -10.69 -7.95 8.43
C MET A 163 -9.75 -9.15 8.23
N GLY A 164 -9.05 -9.61 9.27
CA GLY A 164 -8.05 -10.68 9.16
C GLY A 164 -6.82 -10.28 8.35
N ILE A 165 -6.54 -8.98 8.28
CA ILE A 165 -5.46 -8.40 7.46
C ILE A 165 -4.21 -8.11 8.30
N MET A 166 -4.38 -7.90 9.61
CA MET A 166 -3.27 -7.72 10.53
C MET A 166 -3.08 -8.94 11.43
N VAL A 167 -1.86 -9.34 11.62
CA VAL A 167 -1.38 -10.25 12.68
C VAL A 167 -0.11 -9.65 13.24
#